data_97fb1e1474afdf5c93d19f63e8e4509e
#
_entry.id   97fb1e1474afdf5c93d19f63e8e4509e
#
_cell.length_a   1.000
_cell.length_b   1.000
_cell.length_c   1.000
_cell.angle_alpha   90.00
_cell.angle_beta   90.00
_cell.angle_gamma   90.00
#
_symmetry.space_group_name_H-M   'P 1'
#
loop_
_entity.id
_entity.type
_entity.pdbx_description
1 polymer ?
#
loop_
_entity_poly.entity_id
_entity_poly.type
_entity_poly.pdbx_seq_one_letter_code
_entity_poly.pdbx_strand_id
1 'polypeptide(L)'
;PATRILIEEAQAKATRQTLMLLDREASFARRGKGGKHFERVHLTAACFPHSDSRPAEHKDGRVFGDPNLHTHTVILNLATREDSSVGALHSTVLRDWKMAAGATYHSTLAAELQAVGFGIDRIGKNGTFEIAGIDDAIIEYFSARRCEIKNELADAGTTSAASPKLASLITKSTRQKKHVQGQNYQFSSWLDAAKANNFRVEQLE
;
A
#
# COMPACT_ATOMS: atom_id res chain seq x y z
N PRO A 1 10.07 1.44 19.94
CA PRO A 1 9.12 0.31 20.03
C PRO A 1 7.67 0.77 20.13
N ALA A 2 7.35 1.77 20.99
CA ALA A 2 5.96 2.25 21.15
C ALA A 2 5.43 2.93 19.89
N THR A 3 6.18 3.84 19.30
CA THR A 3 5.82 4.58 18.08
C THR A 3 5.49 3.66 16.91
N ARG A 4 6.26 2.58 16.74
CA ARG A 4 5.99 1.58 15.71
C ARG A 4 4.62 0.93 15.86
N ILE A 5 4.26 0.54 17.08
CA ILE A 5 2.96 -0.07 17.37
C ILE A 5 1.82 0.90 16.99
N LEU A 6 1.95 2.17 17.36
CA LEU A 6 0.96 3.20 17.01
C LEU A 6 0.79 3.37 15.50
N ILE A 7 1.88 3.34 14.74
CA ILE A 7 1.84 3.41 13.27
C ILE A 7 1.16 2.17 12.66
N GLU A 8 1.49 0.97 13.16
CA GLU A 8 0.87 -0.28 12.72
C GLU A 8 -0.64 -0.32 13.05
N GLU A 9 -1.04 0.20 14.21
CA GLU A 9 -2.45 0.35 14.60
C GLU A 9 -3.19 1.35 13.71
N ALA A 10 -2.57 2.49 13.41
CA ALA A 10 -3.12 3.49 12.48
C ALA A 10 -3.37 2.88 11.09
N GLN A 11 -2.41 2.11 10.57
CA GLN A 11 -2.55 1.40 9.32
C GLN A 11 -3.67 0.35 9.37
N ALA A 12 -3.75 -0.44 10.43
CA ALA A 12 -4.78 -1.46 10.60
C ALA A 12 -6.17 -0.82 10.64
N LYS A 13 -6.32 0.34 11.30
CA LYS A 13 -7.56 1.11 11.36
C LYS A 13 -7.95 1.66 9.99
N ALA A 14 -6.99 2.24 9.24
CA ALA A 14 -7.22 2.72 7.88
C ALA A 14 -7.66 1.59 6.95
N THR A 15 -7.03 0.43 7.03
CA THR A 15 -7.41 -0.77 6.27
C THR A 15 -8.83 -1.22 6.61
N ARG A 16 -9.19 -1.25 7.89
CA ARG A 16 -10.53 -1.63 8.36
C ARG A 16 -11.60 -0.67 7.84
N GLN A 17 -11.37 0.64 7.95
CA GLN A 17 -12.33 1.65 7.46
C GLN A 17 -12.55 1.53 5.95
N THR A 18 -11.47 1.27 5.20
CA THR A 18 -11.55 1.04 3.76
C THR A 18 -12.37 -0.21 3.43
N LEU A 19 -12.17 -1.31 4.15
CA LEU A 19 -12.97 -2.53 3.96
C LEU A 19 -14.43 -2.31 4.32
N MET A 20 -14.73 -1.57 5.40
CA MET A 20 -16.10 -1.22 5.77
C MET A 20 -16.80 -0.38 4.68
N LEU A 21 -16.07 0.57 4.05
CA LEU A 21 -16.59 1.30 2.91
C LEU A 21 -16.93 0.37 1.75
N LEU A 22 -15.99 -0.51 1.37
CA LEU A 22 -16.20 -1.45 0.27
C LEU A 22 -17.32 -2.45 0.56
N ASP A 23 -17.44 -2.93 1.79
CA ASP A 23 -18.53 -3.81 2.21
C ASP A 23 -19.88 -3.11 2.07
N ARG A 24 -19.96 -1.85 2.53
CA ARG A 24 -21.19 -1.05 2.48
C ARG A 24 -21.59 -0.62 1.08
N GLU A 25 -20.62 -0.21 0.23
CA GLU A 25 -20.94 0.46 -1.03
C GLU A 25 -20.70 -0.40 -2.28
N ALA A 26 -19.83 -1.39 -2.20
CA ALA A 26 -19.32 -2.13 -3.36
C ALA A 26 -19.50 -3.64 -3.29
N SER A 27 -20.13 -4.15 -2.23
CA SER A 27 -20.29 -5.59 -2.02
C SER A 27 -21.61 -6.10 -2.58
N PHE A 28 -21.54 -6.71 -3.77
CA PHE A 28 -22.69 -7.27 -4.47
C PHE A 28 -22.39 -8.65 -5.05
N ALA A 29 -23.42 -9.48 -5.11
CA ALA A 29 -23.44 -10.73 -5.88
C ALA A 29 -24.51 -10.66 -6.97
N ARG A 30 -24.35 -11.45 -8.00
CA ARG A 30 -25.40 -11.63 -9.02
C ARG A 30 -26.30 -12.80 -8.64
N ARG A 31 -27.60 -12.66 -8.93
CA ARG A 31 -28.60 -13.71 -8.72
C ARG A 31 -29.52 -13.85 -9.92
N GLY A 32 -30.15 -15.01 -10.04
CA GLY A 32 -31.16 -15.30 -11.03
C GLY A 32 -30.58 -15.74 -12.38
N LYS A 33 -31.49 -16.12 -13.29
CA LYS A 33 -31.15 -16.60 -14.62
C LYS A 33 -30.49 -15.47 -15.45
N GLY A 34 -29.25 -15.68 -15.84
CA GLY A 34 -28.43 -14.68 -16.55
C GLY A 34 -27.78 -13.62 -15.63
N GLY A 35 -27.86 -13.75 -14.32
CA GLY A 35 -27.19 -12.83 -13.37
C GLY A 35 -27.66 -11.39 -13.43
N LYS A 36 -28.96 -11.16 -13.71
CA LYS A 36 -29.54 -9.82 -13.91
C LYS A 36 -29.87 -9.08 -12.63
N HIS A 37 -30.00 -9.78 -11.51
CA HIS A 37 -30.32 -9.18 -10.21
C HIS A 37 -29.04 -9.01 -9.40
N PHE A 38 -28.88 -7.83 -8.84
CA PHE A 38 -27.80 -7.52 -7.89
C PHE A 38 -28.37 -7.59 -6.48
N GLU A 39 -27.67 -8.32 -5.63
CA GLU A 39 -28.02 -8.52 -4.24
C GLU A 39 -26.86 -8.08 -3.38
N ARG A 40 -27.14 -7.34 -2.32
CA ARG A 40 -26.11 -6.98 -1.33
C ARG A 40 -25.61 -8.23 -0.62
N VAL A 41 -24.31 -8.25 -0.37
CA VAL A 41 -23.62 -9.32 0.33
C VAL A 41 -22.53 -8.75 1.22
N HIS A 42 -21.96 -9.55 2.09
CA HIS A 42 -20.83 -9.16 2.91
C HIS A 42 -19.50 -9.67 2.33
N LEU A 43 -18.46 -8.85 2.46
CA LEU A 43 -17.10 -9.21 2.08
C LEU A 43 -16.47 -10.13 3.12
N THR A 44 -15.72 -11.11 2.65
CA THR A 44 -14.76 -11.83 3.47
C THR A 44 -13.36 -11.51 2.96
N ALA A 45 -12.51 -11.01 3.83
CA ALA A 45 -11.15 -10.61 3.48
C ALA A 45 -10.13 -11.09 4.50
N ALA A 46 -8.94 -11.46 4.00
CA ALA A 46 -7.77 -11.73 4.82
C ALA A 46 -6.74 -10.61 4.62
N CYS A 47 -6.23 -10.07 5.72
CA CYS A 47 -5.27 -8.96 5.73
C CYS A 47 -3.90 -9.45 6.18
N PHE A 48 -2.87 -9.13 5.40
CA PHE A 48 -1.49 -9.51 5.65
C PHE A 48 -0.63 -8.25 5.71
N PRO A 49 -0.26 -7.75 6.89
CA PRO A 49 0.61 -6.59 7.04
C PRO A 49 2.04 -6.94 6.61
N HIS A 50 2.67 -6.03 5.92
CA HIS A 50 4.06 -6.10 5.46
C HIS A 50 4.75 -4.79 5.77
N SER A 51 6.07 -4.84 6.02
CA SER A 51 6.87 -3.66 6.38
C SER A 51 7.90 -3.26 5.32
N ASP A 52 8.10 -4.09 4.29
CA ASP A 52 9.18 -3.91 3.32
C ASP A 52 8.72 -4.02 1.86
N SER A 53 9.42 -3.33 0.98
CA SER A 53 9.32 -3.52 -0.47
C SER A 53 10.12 -4.74 -0.93
N ARG A 54 10.12 -5.02 -2.24
CA ARG A 54 11.09 -5.96 -2.82
C ARG A 54 12.47 -5.35 -2.80
N PRO A 55 13.54 -6.15 -2.58
CA PRO A 55 14.90 -5.66 -2.64
C PRO A 55 15.20 -4.96 -3.96
N ALA A 56 15.92 -3.87 -3.88
CA ALA A 56 16.48 -3.13 -5.00
C ALA A 56 17.87 -2.61 -4.61
N GLU A 57 18.69 -2.28 -5.58
CA GLU A 57 19.96 -1.64 -5.35
C GLU A 57 19.76 -0.15 -5.10
N HIS A 58 20.35 0.33 -4.01
CA HIS A 58 20.34 1.74 -3.61
C HIS A 58 21.53 2.47 -4.27
N LYS A 59 21.49 3.82 -4.24
CA LYS A 59 22.52 4.68 -4.83
C LYS A 59 23.94 4.43 -4.31
N ASP A 60 24.07 3.87 -3.11
CA ASP A 60 25.33 3.51 -2.48
C ASP A 60 25.76 2.04 -2.67
N GLY A 61 25.07 1.31 -3.54
CA GLY A 61 25.35 -0.09 -3.86
C GLY A 61 24.80 -1.10 -2.87
N ARG A 62 24.12 -0.68 -1.80
CA ARG A 62 23.46 -1.60 -0.86
C ARG A 62 22.22 -2.21 -1.50
N VAL A 63 21.94 -3.47 -1.18
CA VAL A 63 20.78 -4.20 -1.70
C VAL A 63 19.90 -4.67 -0.54
N PHE A 64 18.73 -4.04 -0.38
CA PHE A 64 17.71 -4.44 0.58
C PHE A 64 16.33 -3.91 0.13
N GLY A 65 15.25 -4.38 0.79
CA GLY A 65 13.89 -3.84 0.57
C GLY A 65 13.70 -2.54 1.34
N ASP A 66 13.16 -1.51 0.69
CA ASP A 66 12.83 -0.23 1.34
C ASP A 66 11.82 -0.42 2.47
N PRO A 67 11.86 0.40 3.54
CA PRO A 67 10.77 0.48 4.51
C PRO A 67 9.49 0.90 3.78
N ASN A 68 8.52 0.02 3.75
CA ASN A 68 7.25 0.22 3.07
C ASN A 68 6.13 -0.50 3.83
N LEU A 69 5.58 0.18 4.81
CA LEU A 69 4.48 -0.37 5.58
C LEU A 69 3.21 -0.41 4.73
N HIS A 70 2.71 -1.62 4.48
CA HIS A 70 1.51 -1.82 3.68
C HIS A 70 0.77 -3.11 4.06
N THR A 71 -0.50 -3.20 3.70
CA THR A 71 -1.31 -4.39 3.95
C THR A 71 -1.80 -4.98 2.63
N HIS A 72 -1.46 -6.24 2.37
CA HIS A 72 -2.13 -7.01 1.34
C HIS A 72 -3.48 -7.47 1.84
N THR A 73 -4.54 -7.02 1.20
CA THR A 73 -5.90 -7.44 1.49
C THR A 73 -6.41 -8.35 0.39
N VAL A 74 -6.60 -9.60 0.73
CA VAL A 74 -7.15 -10.63 -0.18
C VAL A 74 -8.64 -10.74 0.07
N ILE A 75 -9.44 -10.15 -0.82
CA ILE A 75 -10.90 -10.30 -0.80
C ILE A 75 -11.24 -11.64 -1.45
N LEU A 76 -11.90 -12.51 -0.71
CA LEU A 76 -12.34 -13.81 -1.23
C LEU A 76 -13.47 -13.60 -2.23
N ASN A 77 -13.41 -14.32 -3.35
CA ASN A 77 -14.53 -14.35 -4.32
C ASN A 77 -15.67 -15.22 -3.80
N LEU A 78 -16.09 -14.93 -2.59
CA LEU A 78 -17.12 -15.64 -1.83
C LEU A 78 -18.07 -14.61 -1.23
N ALA A 79 -19.34 -14.69 -1.60
CA ALA A 79 -20.39 -13.82 -1.13
C ALA A 79 -21.44 -14.63 -0.37
N THR A 80 -21.63 -14.36 0.90
CA THR A 80 -22.71 -14.94 1.69
C THR A 80 -23.94 -14.01 1.63
N ARG A 81 -25.08 -14.55 1.23
CA ARG A 81 -26.35 -13.83 1.12
C ARG A 81 -27.14 -13.94 2.41
N GLU A 82 -28.19 -13.14 2.54
CA GLU A 82 -29.09 -13.17 3.70
C GLU A 82 -29.76 -14.55 3.91
N ASP A 83 -30.05 -15.28 2.83
CA ASP A 83 -30.60 -16.63 2.88
C ASP A 83 -29.53 -17.71 3.14
N SER A 84 -28.32 -17.33 3.55
CA SER A 84 -27.16 -18.17 3.78
C SER A 84 -26.63 -18.90 2.53
N SER A 85 -27.20 -18.66 1.37
CA SER A 85 -26.63 -19.17 0.12
C SER A 85 -25.34 -18.44 -0.25
N VAL A 86 -24.46 -19.14 -0.95
CA VAL A 86 -23.13 -18.64 -1.31
C VAL A 86 -23.07 -18.39 -2.82
N GLY A 87 -22.40 -17.33 -3.21
CA GLY A 87 -22.15 -16.97 -4.62
C GLY A 87 -20.83 -16.28 -4.83
N ALA A 88 -20.57 -15.87 -6.07
CA ALA A 88 -19.39 -15.09 -6.41
C ALA A 88 -19.66 -13.59 -6.27
N LEU A 89 -18.66 -12.83 -5.85
CA LEU A 89 -18.70 -11.37 -5.82
C LEU A 89 -18.76 -10.77 -7.23
N HIS A 90 -19.47 -9.67 -7.35
CA HIS A 90 -19.45 -8.87 -8.57
C HIS A 90 -18.27 -7.89 -8.56
N SER A 91 -17.12 -8.37 -8.99
CA SER A 91 -15.83 -7.65 -8.89
C SER A 91 -15.75 -6.34 -9.68
N THR A 92 -16.65 -6.08 -10.62
CA THR A 92 -16.68 -4.82 -11.39
C THR A 92 -16.96 -3.64 -10.46
N VAL A 93 -17.96 -3.74 -9.57
CA VAL A 93 -18.30 -2.68 -8.63
C VAL A 93 -17.12 -2.40 -7.68
N LEU A 94 -16.45 -3.43 -7.18
CA LEU A 94 -15.25 -3.25 -6.36
C LEU A 94 -14.14 -2.48 -7.09
N ARG A 95 -13.96 -2.74 -8.41
CA ARG A 95 -12.98 -2.01 -9.21
C ARG A 95 -13.36 -0.55 -9.43
N ASP A 96 -14.63 -0.25 -9.59
CA ASP A 96 -15.11 1.11 -9.77
C ASP A 96 -14.89 1.94 -8.50
N TRP A 97 -14.97 1.31 -7.32
CA TRP A 97 -14.76 1.97 -6.03
C TRP A 97 -13.29 2.08 -5.61
N LYS A 98 -12.32 1.56 -6.38
CA LYS A 98 -10.91 1.52 -5.98
C LYS A 98 -10.31 2.90 -5.64
N MET A 99 -10.73 3.96 -6.36
CA MET A 99 -10.20 5.31 -6.11
C MET A 99 -10.76 5.89 -4.81
N ALA A 100 -12.04 5.71 -4.56
CA ALA A 100 -12.68 6.11 -3.30
C ALA A 100 -12.10 5.33 -2.12
N ALA A 101 -11.88 4.02 -2.29
CA ALA A 101 -11.23 3.18 -1.29
C ALA A 101 -9.80 3.66 -0.96
N GLY A 102 -9.01 4.00 -1.99
CA GLY A 102 -7.67 4.57 -1.82
C GLY A 102 -7.70 5.91 -1.07
N ALA A 103 -8.61 6.81 -1.44
CA ALA A 103 -8.76 8.09 -0.77
C ALA A 103 -9.19 7.93 0.69
N THR A 104 -10.12 7.01 0.98
CA THR A 104 -10.53 6.67 2.36
C THR A 104 -9.37 6.13 3.17
N TYR A 105 -8.58 5.22 2.60
CA TYR A 105 -7.39 4.69 3.27
C TYR A 105 -6.41 5.81 3.63
N HIS A 106 -6.03 6.65 2.67
CA HIS A 106 -5.06 7.72 2.90
C HIS A 106 -5.56 8.77 3.89
N SER A 107 -6.82 9.21 3.77
CA SER A 107 -7.39 10.21 4.69
C SER A 107 -7.50 9.67 6.12
N THR A 108 -7.89 8.41 6.28
CA THR A 108 -7.95 7.77 7.60
C THR A 108 -6.55 7.62 8.18
N LEU A 109 -5.60 7.12 7.39
CA LEU A 109 -4.22 6.94 7.84
C LEU A 109 -3.59 8.28 8.25
N ALA A 110 -3.79 9.34 7.47
CA ALA A 110 -3.31 10.68 7.81
C ALA A 110 -3.88 11.17 9.14
N ALA A 111 -5.20 11.04 9.35
CA ALA A 111 -5.85 11.45 10.59
C ALA A 111 -5.35 10.66 11.81
N GLU A 112 -5.17 9.34 11.68
CA GLU A 112 -4.64 8.50 12.76
C GLU A 112 -3.18 8.84 13.09
N LEU A 113 -2.34 9.09 12.07
CA LEU A 113 -0.96 9.50 12.29
C LEU A 113 -0.88 10.88 12.95
N GLN A 114 -1.73 11.83 12.56
CA GLN A 114 -1.83 13.13 13.24
C GLN A 114 -2.25 12.98 14.70
N ALA A 115 -3.19 12.08 14.99
CA ALA A 115 -3.64 11.82 16.36
C ALA A 115 -2.54 11.27 17.28
N VAL A 116 -1.53 10.61 16.71
CA VAL A 116 -0.36 10.11 17.46
C VAL A 116 0.88 11.04 17.36
N GLY A 117 0.71 12.26 16.83
CA GLY A 117 1.70 13.34 16.88
C GLY A 117 2.50 13.56 15.59
N PHE A 118 2.28 12.80 14.52
CA PHE A 118 2.98 13.06 13.25
C PHE A 118 2.38 14.26 12.51
N GLY A 119 3.23 15.15 12.01
CA GLY A 119 2.84 16.16 11.03
C GLY A 119 2.56 15.52 9.67
N ILE A 120 1.54 16.03 8.96
CA ILE A 120 1.21 15.60 7.59
C ILE A 120 1.47 16.76 6.65
N ASP A 121 2.20 16.48 5.58
CA ASP A 121 2.59 17.46 4.56
C ASP A 121 2.28 16.94 3.15
N ARG A 122 2.40 17.85 2.16
CA ARG A 122 2.31 17.54 0.73
C ARG A 122 1.14 16.64 0.34
N ILE A 123 -0.08 17.04 0.78
CA ILE A 123 -1.30 16.31 0.41
C ILE A 123 -1.48 16.36 -1.11
N GLY A 124 -1.32 15.20 -1.72
CA GLY A 124 -1.42 15.01 -3.16
C GLY A 124 -2.83 14.64 -3.62
N LYS A 125 -2.93 14.41 -4.92
CA LYS A 125 -4.17 13.92 -5.54
C LYS A 125 -4.59 12.59 -4.90
N ASN A 126 -5.89 12.43 -4.67
CA ASN A 126 -6.50 11.27 -4.00
C ASN A 126 -6.06 11.05 -2.54
N GLY A 127 -5.65 12.13 -1.85
CA GLY A 127 -5.33 12.09 -0.43
C GLY A 127 -4.00 11.45 -0.09
N THR A 128 -3.14 11.17 -1.06
CA THR A 128 -1.76 10.75 -0.77
C THR A 128 -1.05 11.87 -0.02
N PHE A 129 -0.19 11.53 0.92
CA PHE A 129 0.50 12.49 1.78
C PHE A 129 1.92 12.01 2.10
N GLU A 130 2.70 12.90 2.68
CA GLU A 130 4.02 12.61 3.25
C GLU A 130 4.06 13.05 4.71
N ILE A 131 4.95 12.44 5.47
CA ILE A 131 5.18 12.81 6.87
C ILE A 131 6.04 14.07 6.89
N ALA A 132 5.61 15.09 7.63
CA ALA A 132 6.37 16.31 7.78
C ALA A 132 7.73 16.05 8.48
N GLY A 133 8.75 16.80 8.07
CA GLY A 133 10.10 16.70 8.65
C GLY A 133 10.97 15.60 8.04
N ILE A 134 10.49 14.86 7.03
CA ILE A 134 11.31 13.92 6.27
C ILE A 134 11.81 14.56 4.99
N ASP A 135 13.12 14.67 4.83
CA ASP A 135 13.76 15.26 3.66
C ASP A 135 13.52 14.44 2.38
N ASP A 136 13.35 15.15 1.25
CA ASP A 136 13.19 14.53 -0.07
C ASP A 136 14.32 13.56 -0.41
N ALA A 137 15.55 13.85 -0.01
CA ALA A 137 16.71 13.00 -0.24
C ALA A 137 16.56 11.62 0.45
N ILE A 138 15.97 11.58 1.65
CA ILE A 138 15.70 10.35 2.39
C ILE A 138 14.54 9.60 1.74
N ILE A 139 13.48 10.28 1.35
CA ILE A 139 12.34 9.68 0.63
C ILE A 139 12.83 9.06 -0.68
N GLU A 140 13.69 9.76 -1.42
CA GLU A 140 14.26 9.25 -2.67
C GLU A 140 15.19 8.06 -2.43
N TYR A 141 16.04 8.12 -1.39
CA TYR A 141 16.95 7.03 -1.04
C TYR A 141 16.17 5.75 -0.72
N PHE A 142 15.13 5.84 0.11
CA PHE A 142 14.26 4.70 0.46
C PHE A 142 13.14 4.44 -0.55
N SER A 143 13.30 4.89 -1.77
CA SER A 143 12.44 4.60 -2.92
C SER A 143 13.20 3.87 -4.04
N ALA A 144 14.23 3.11 -3.71
CA ALA A 144 15.14 2.46 -4.65
C ALA A 144 14.39 1.64 -5.71
N ARG A 145 13.41 0.85 -5.28
CA ARG A 145 12.57 0.05 -6.20
C ARG A 145 11.76 0.92 -7.17
N ARG A 146 11.24 2.05 -6.72
CA ARG A 146 10.51 2.99 -7.58
C ARG A 146 11.45 3.70 -8.55
N CYS A 147 12.66 4.04 -8.11
CA CYS A 147 13.69 4.65 -8.95
C CYS A 147 14.10 3.68 -10.08
N GLU A 148 14.35 2.41 -9.77
CA GLU A 148 14.64 1.36 -10.75
C GLU A 148 13.55 1.32 -11.85
N ILE A 149 12.28 1.23 -11.47
CA ILE A 149 11.16 1.19 -12.42
C ILE A 149 11.07 2.47 -13.25
N LYS A 150 11.31 3.64 -12.66
CA LYS A 150 11.30 4.91 -13.36
C LYS A 150 12.41 5.01 -14.40
N ASN A 151 13.61 4.54 -14.07
CA ASN A 151 14.76 4.55 -14.97
C ASN A 151 14.49 3.66 -16.18
N GLU A 152 14.04 2.43 -15.99
CA GLU A 152 13.66 1.52 -17.07
C GLU A 152 12.56 2.10 -17.99
N LEU A 153 11.59 2.82 -17.41
CA LEU A 153 10.57 3.49 -18.21
C LEU A 153 11.13 4.69 -18.99
N ALA A 154 12.06 5.44 -18.39
CA ALA A 154 12.72 6.57 -19.05
C ALA A 154 13.59 6.08 -20.22
N ASP A 155 14.31 4.98 -20.06
CA ASP A 155 15.09 4.34 -21.12
C ASP A 155 14.18 3.86 -22.28
N ALA A 156 12.94 3.47 -21.97
CA ALA A 156 11.92 3.17 -22.97
C ALA A 156 11.19 4.43 -23.51
N GLY A 157 11.65 5.64 -23.17
CA GLY A 157 11.08 6.91 -23.64
C GLY A 157 9.68 7.23 -23.13
N THR A 158 9.28 6.69 -21.96
CA THR A 158 7.93 6.85 -21.42
C THR A 158 7.90 7.04 -19.90
N THR A 159 6.70 7.17 -19.34
CA THR A 159 6.46 7.28 -17.89
C THR A 159 5.38 6.30 -17.44
N SER A 160 5.29 6.05 -16.13
CA SER A 160 4.24 5.20 -15.57
C SER A 160 2.82 5.71 -15.84
N ALA A 161 2.65 7.04 -15.92
CA ALA A 161 1.37 7.66 -16.24
C ALA A 161 0.98 7.51 -17.71
N ALA A 162 1.97 7.66 -18.61
CA ALA A 162 1.74 7.53 -20.05
C ALA A 162 1.55 6.06 -20.50
N SER A 163 2.24 5.12 -19.83
CA SER A 163 2.22 3.70 -20.19
C SER A 163 2.03 2.77 -18.99
N PRO A 164 0.84 2.73 -18.38
CA PRO A 164 0.60 1.90 -17.18
C PRO A 164 0.81 0.39 -17.41
N LYS A 165 0.51 -0.09 -18.61
CA LYS A 165 0.72 -1.50 -18.98
C LYS A 165 2.22 -1.85 -19.02
N LEU A 166 3.04 -1.00 -19.66
CA LEU A 166 4.49 -1.19 -19.70
C LEU A 166 5.09 -1.08 -18.29
N ALA A 167 4.65 -0.12 -17.48
CA ALA A 167 5.07 -0.01 -16.08
C ALA A 167 4.78 -1.30 -15.29
N SER A 168 3.63 -1.93 -15.52
CA SER A 168 3.28 -3.22 -14.90
C SER A 168 4.18 -4.36 -15.37
N LEU A 169 4.56 -4.39 -16.65
CA LEU A 169 5.48 -5.39 -17.21
C LEU A 169 6.89 -5.22 -16.64
N ILE A 170 7.43 -4.00 -16.66
CA ILE A 170 8.75 -3.67 -16.08
C ILE A 170 8.78 -4.04 -14.61
N THR A 171 7.75 -3.67 -13.83
CA THR A 171 7.65 -4.04 -12.41
C THR A 171 7.73 -5.55 -12.19
N LYS A 172 7.25 -6.36 -13.13
CA LYS A 172 7.32 -7.83 -13.04
C LYS A 172 8.66 -8.37 -13.51
N SER A 173 9.23 -7.86 -14.62
CA SER A 173 10.49 -8.36 -15.21
C SER A 173 11.70 -8.05 -14.35
N THR A 174 11.74 -6.86 -13.74
CA THR A 174 12.83 -6.44 -12.84
C THR A 174 12.68 -6.95 -11.40
N ARG A 175 11.65 -7.78 -11.14
CA ARG A 175 11.35 -8.26 -9.80
C ARG A 175 12.39 -9.26 -9.30
N GLN A 176 13.21 -8.85 -8.36
CA GLN A 176 14.15 -9.74 -7.69
C GLN A 176 13.42 -10.79 -6.83
N LYS A 177 14.05 -11.96 -6.65
CA LYS A 177 13.54 -12.98 -5.74
C LYS A 177 13.46 -12.42 -4.31
N LYS A 178 12.41 -12.79 -3.59
CA LYS A 178 12.27 -12.40 -2.18
C LYS A 178 13.32 -13.19 -1.37
N HIS A 179 14.34 -12.51 -0.88
CA HIS A 179 15.18 -13.06 0.17
C HIS A 179 14.45 -12.84 1.50
N VAL A 180 14.11 -13.91 2.18
CA VAL A 180 13.53 -13.84 3.53
C VAL A 180 14.67 -13.51 4.49
N GLN A 181 14.87 -12.22 4.72
CA GLN A 181 15.75 -11.74 5.78
C GLN A 181 14.94 -11.58 7.06
N GLY A 182 15.52 -11.91 8.22
CA GLY A 182 14.83 -11.72 9.49
C GLY A 182 14.53 -10.23 9.74
N GLN A 183 13.39 -9.92 10.38
CA GLN A 183 12.96 -8.53 10.65
C GLN A 183 14.06 -7.70 11.33
N ASN A 184 14.80 -8.27 12.27
CA ASN A 184 15.89 -7.56 12.97
C ASN A 184 17.00 -7.13 12.02
N TYR A 185 17.33 -7.92 11.02
CA TYR A 185 18.32 -7.56 10.00
C TYR A 185 17.83 -6.41 9.13
N GLN A 186 16.57 -6.40 8.74
CA GLN A 186 15.98 -5.31 7.95
C GLN A 186 16.02 -4.00 8.72
N PHE A 187 15.60 -4.00 9.99
CA PHE A 187 15.63 -2.79 10.82
C PHE A 187 17.04 -2.24 11.02
N SER A 188 18.04 -3.10 11.28
CA SER A 188 19.43 -2.63 11.38
C SER A 188 19.91 -2.03 10.06
N SER A 189 19.62 -2.67 8.93
CA SER A 189 19.99 -2.16 7.61
C SER A 189 19.37 -0.77 7.33
N TRP A 190 18.10 -0.57 7.68
CA TRP A 190 17.42 0.73 7.52
C TRP A 190 18.03 1.80 8.42
N LEU A 191 18.30 1.49 9.69
CA LEU A 191 18.91 2.43 10.62
C LEU A 191 20.32 2.83 10.18
N ASP A 192 21.13 1.87 9.72
CA ASP A 192 22.48 2.13 9.24
C ASP A 192 22.46 2.96 7.96
N ALA A 193 21.52 2.69 7.07
CA ALA A 193 21.32 3.46 5.85
C ALA A 193 20.84 4.89 6.17
N ALA A 194 19.88 5.05 7.08
CA ALA A 194 19.40 6.36 7.52
C ALA A 194 20.52 7.20 8.11
N LYS A 195 21.32 6.63 9.02
CA LYS A 195 22.50 7.31 9.62
C LYS A 195 23.53 7.69 8.57
N ALA A 196 23.82 6.82 7.60
CA ALA A 196 24.76 7.10 6.52
C ALA A 196 24.29 8.26 5.61
N ASN A 197 22.98 8.50 5.54
CA ASN A 197 22.38 9.61 4.82
C ASN A 197 22.04 10.80 5.73
N ASN A 198 22.67 10.90 6.91
CA ASN A 198 22.50 11.99 7.90
C ASN A 198 21.06 12.16 8.43
N PHE A 199 20.22 11.14 8.29
CA PHE A 199 18.87 11.17 8.84
C PHE A 199 18.88 10.64 10.28
N ARG A 200 18.38 11.45 11.20
CA ARG A 200 18.21 11.11 12.61
C ARG A 200 16.73 10.96 12.92
N VAL A 201 16.33 9.75 13.29
CA VAL A 201 14.94 9.43 13.63
C VAL A 201 14.43 10.28 14.81
N GLU A 202 15.33 10.68 15.71
CA GLU A 202 15.05 11.54 16.86
C GLU A 202 14.58 12.96 16.49
N GLN A 203 14.71 13.35 15.22
CA GLN A 203 14.24 14.65 14.72
C GLN A 203 12.73 14.66 14.38
N LEU A 204 12.08 13.49 14.46
CA LEU A 204 10.63 13.34 14.20
C LEU A 204 9.79 13.34 15.48
N GLU A 205 10.40 13.46 16.66
CA GLU A 205 9.73 13.51 17.96
C GLU A 205 9.38 14.96 18.38
#